data_d8390674a4467fa0afe161c1c5a8a2d3
#
_entry.id   d8390674a4467fa0afe161c1c5a8a2d3
#
_cell.length_a   1.000
_cell.length_b   1.000
_cell.length_c   1.000
_cell.angle_alpha   90.00
_cell.angle_beta   90.00
_cell.angle_gamma   90.00
#
_symmetry.space_group_name_H-M   'P 1'
#
loop_
_entity.id
_entity.type
_entity.pdbx_description
1 polymer ?
#
loop_
_entity_poly.entity_id
_entity_poly.type
_entity_poly.pdbx_seq_one_letter_code
_entity_poly.pdbx_strand_id
1 'polypeptide(L)'
;MKKRILNSVVVLAVAMGASAFVDVVTKEVNVKQSQVHWKGYKVTGSHYGTIDLKSGSLEFQADVLTGGEFIVDMNSINTTDLSGEYKDQLDGHLKSDDFFGVEKYPTATLKITKVTASGKNSYDATADLTIKGKTLPVDFEISVYGSKATANLKIDRSKYNIRYGSGSFFDNLGRRVDVS
;
A
#
# COMPACT_ATOMS: atom_id res chain seq x y z
N MET A 1 -29.79 -19.10 76.71
CA MET A 1 -28.62 -18.62 75.88
C MET A 1 -28.99 -18.77 74.41
N LYS A 2 -29.37 -17.65 73.77
CA LYS A 2 -29.76 -17.64 72.34
C LYS A 2 -28.51 -17.21 71.51
N LYS A 3 -27.96 -18.14 70.70
CA LYS A 3 -26.88 -17.86 69.75
C LYS A 3 -27.46 -17.12 68.55
N ARG A 4 -27.02 -15.87 68.33
CA ARG A 4 -27.30 -15.09 67.10
C ARG A 4 -26.28 -15.54 66.00
N ILE A 5 -26.81 -16.13 64.95
CA ILE A 5 -26.01 -16.43 63.72
C ILE A 5 -26.03 -15.17 62.87
N LEU A 6 -24.86 -14.57 62.69
CA LEU A 6 -24.66 -13.38 61.86
C LEU A 6 -24.40 -13.87 60.42
N ASN A 7 -25.41 -13.74 59.54
CA ASN A 7 -25.28 -14.03 58.14
C ASN A 7 -24.52 -12.87 57.45
N SER A 8 -23.23 -13.11 57.14
CA SER A 8 -22.48 -12.19 56.30
C SER A 8 -22.87 -12.38 54.82
N VAL A 9 -23.61 -11.43 54.26
CA VAL A 9 -23.87 -11.36 52.83
C VAL A 9 -22.64 -10.72 52.15
N VAL A 10 -21.86 -11.53 51.44
CA VAL A 10 -20.77 -11.04 50.59
C VAL A 10 -21.40 -10.58 49.27
N VAL A 11 -21.49 -9.27 49.08
CA VAL A 11 -21.89 -8.69 47.79
C VAL A 11 -20.65 -8.67 46.89
N LEU A 12 -20.59 -9.60 45.93
CA LEU A 12 -19.59 -9.63 44.88
C LEU A 12 -19.99 -8.59 43.83
N ALA A 13 -19.36 -7.40 43.86
CA ALA A 13 -19.51 -6.39 42.83
C ALA A 13 -18.73 -6.85 41.58
N VAL A 14 -19.45 -7.38 40.59
CA VAL A 14 -18.87 -7.62 39.23
C VAL A 14 -18.76 -6.27 38.54
N ALA A 15 -17.54 -5.71 38.48
CA ALA A 15 -17.25 -4.56 37.65
C ALA A 15 -17.27 -5.03 36.19
N MET A 16 -18.40 -4.83 35.49
CA MET A 16 -18.44 -4.94 34.03
C MET A 16 -17.65 -3.77 33.46
N GLY A 17 -16.41 -4.03 33.05
CA GLY A 17 -15.65 -3.11 32.24
C GLY A 17 -16.35 -2.92 30.89
N ALA A 18 -16.97 -1.77 30.68
CA ALA A 18 -17.48 -1.39 29.37
C ALA A 18 -16.26 -1.20 28.46
N SER A 19 -15.95 -2.21 27.63
CA SER A 19 -15.02 -2.04 26.52
C SER A 19 -15.71 -1.11 25.53
N ALA A 20 -15.28 0.14 25.48
CA ALA A 20 -15.72 1.06 24.44
C ALA A 20 -15.15 0.54 23.11
N PHE A 21 -15.99 -0.05 22.28
CA PHE A 21 -15.65 -0.34 20.89
C PHE A 21 -15.57 1.02 20.18
N VAL A 22 -14.37 1.40 19.77
CA VAL A 22 -14.20 2.56 18.88
C VAL A 22 -14.41 2.02 17.47
N ASP A 23 -15.42 2.53 16.78
CA ASP A 23 -15.76 2.12 15.43
C ASP A 23 -14.64 2.46 14.44
N VAL A 24 -14.35 1.54 13.53
CA VAL A 24 -13.48 1.79 12.38
C VAL A 24 -14.33 2.43 11.29
N VAL A 25 -13.89 3.60 10.83
CA VAL A 25 -14.49 4.33 9.72
C VAL A 25 -13.66 4.12 8.48
N THR A 26 -14.25 3.55 7.43
CA THR A 26 -13.61 3.41 6.12
C THR A 26 -13.97 4.61 5.24
N LYS A 27 -12.94 5.25 4.66
CA LYS A 27 -13.09 6.34 3.69
C LYS A 27 -12.61 5.88 2.33
N GLU A 28 -13.52 5.88 1.35
CA GLU A 28 -13.21 5.54 -0.02
C GLU A 28 -12.38 6.63 -0.70
N VAL A 29 -11.41 6.21 -1.50
CA VAL A 29 -10.56 7.10 -2.28
C VAL A 29 -11.26 7.50 -3.57
N ASN A 30 -11.27 8.79 -3.87
CA ASN A 30 -11.76 9.28 -5.16
C ASN A 30 -10.73 9.00 -6.26
N VAL A 31 -10.87 7.86 -6.93
CA VAL A 31 -9.92 7.41 -7.95
C VAL A 31 -9.79 8.40 -9.13
N LYS A 32 -10.85 9.16 -9.47
CA LYS A 32 -10.82 10.14 -10.55
C LYS A 32 -9.97 11.38 -10.24
N GLN A 33 -9.75 11.65 -8.95
CA GLN A 33 -8.94 12.77 -8.46
C GLN A 33 -7.58 12.29 -7.93
N SER A 34 -7.31 10.99 -7.98
CA SER A 34 -6.08 10.38 -7.51
C SER A 34 -5.16 10.09 -8.68
N GLN A 35 -3.86 10.25 -8.45
CA GLN A 35 -2.83 9.96 -9.44
C GLN A 35 -1.77 9.09 -8.79
N VAL A 36 -1.33 8.05 -9.51
CA VAL A 36 -0.18 7.23 -9.13
C VAL A 36 0.90 7.43 -10.17
N HIS A 37 2.05 7.93 -9.74
CA HIS A 37 3.23 8.12 -10.59
C HIS A 37 4.25 7.04 -10.29
N TRP A 38 4.89 6.52 -11.32
CA TRP A 38 6.00 5.60 -11.19
C TRP A 38 7.27 6.17 -11.82
N LYS A 39 8.42 5.81 -11.26
CA LYS A 39 9.73 6.08 -11.82
C LYS A 39 10.60 4.84 -11.73
N GLY A 40 11.02 4.33 -12.87
CA GLY A 40 11.90 3.18 -12.99
C GLY A 40 13.32 3.59 -13.34
N TYR A 41 14.30 3.02 -12.68
CA TYR A 41 15.71 3.31 -12.87
C TYR A 41 16.40 2.22 -13.68
N LYS A 42 17.30 2.61 -14.56
CA LYS A 42 18.22 1.77 -15.30
C LYS A 42 19.64 2.35 -15.23
N VAL A 43 20.64 1.59 -15.68
CA VAL A 43 22.07 2.02 -15.63
C VAL A 43 22.30 3.38 -16.27
N THR A 44 21.63 3.65 -17.38
CA THR A 44 21.84 4.85 -18.22
C THR A 44 20.80 5.93 -18.02
N GLY A 45 19.96 5.85 -16.99
CA GLY A 45 18.93 6.85 -16.73
C GLY A 45 17.68 6.28 -16.07
N SER A 46 16.56 6.97 -16.26
CA SER A 46 15.27 6.57 -15.70
C SER A 46 14.16 6.85 -16.71
N HIS A 47 13.08 6.11 -16.60
CA HIS A 47 11.80 6.43 -17.24
C HIS A 47 10.73 6.63 -16.17
N TYR A 48 9.70 7.40 -16.48
CA TYR A 48 8.62 7.67 -15.57
C TYR A 48 7.28 7.77 -16.31
N GLY A 49 6.23 7.63 -15.54
CA GLY A 49 4.88 7.70 -16.09
C GLY A 49 3.80 7.59 -15.02
N THR A 50 2.63 7.22 -15.45
CA THR A 50 1.43 7.08 -14.62
C THR A 50 0.89 5.67 -14.67
N ILE A 51 0.09 5.33 -13.67
CA ILE A 51 -0.72 4.14 -13.62
C ILE A 51 -2.00 4.47 -12.85
N ASP A 52 -3.14 3.94 -13.27
CA ASP A 52 -4.42 4.30 -12.69
C ASP A 52 -4.74 3.48 -11.45
N LEU A 53 -5.29 4.15 -10.45
CA LEU A 53 -5.88 3.52 -9.30
C LEU A 53 -7.26 2.97 -9.69
N LYS A 54 -7.48 1.67 -9.48
CA LYS A 54 -8.76 1.01 -9.74
C LYS A 54 -9.73 1.21 -8.58
N SER A 55 -9.23 1.10 -7.34
CA SER A 55 -9.95 1.38 -6.11
C SER A 55 -8.97 1.66 -4.98
N GLY A 56 -9.43 2.27 -3.92
CA GLY A 56 -8.67 2.48 -2.71
C GLY A 56 -9.54 2.90 -1.55
N SER A 57 -9.14 2.51 -0.35
CA SER A 57 -9.77 2.94 0.88
C SER A 57 -8.72 3.15 1.99
N LEU A 58 -9.04 4.02 2.93
CA LEU A 58 -8.29 4.23 4.16
C LEU A 58 -9.21 3.98 5.36
N GLU A 59 -8.69 3.33 6.38
CA GLU A 59 -9.39 2.99 7.61
C GLU A 59 -8.91 3.87 8.74
N PHE A 60 -9.87 4.42 9.51
CA PHE A 60 -9.59 5.31 10.63
C PHE A 60 -10.31 4.82 11.88
N GLN A 61 -9.67 4.99 13.02
CA GLN A 61 -10.26 4.80 14.33
C GLN A 61 -10.02 6.06 15.17
N ALA A 62 -11.06 6.73 15.61
CA ALA A 62 -10.97 8.04 16.28
C ALA A 62 -10.09 9.04 15.51
N ASP A 63 -10.29 9.16 14.18
CA ASP A 63 -9.52 10.01 13.25
C ASP A 63 -8.02 9.67 13.09
N VAL A 64 -7.56 8.58 13.69
CA VAL A 64 -6.20 8.06 13.49
C VAL A 64 -6.23 7.01 12.37
N LEU A 65 -5.31 7.10 11.42
CA LEU A 65 -5.14 6.10 10.37
C LEU A 65 -4.74 4.76 10.99
N THR A 66 -5.46 3.69 10.64
CA THR A 66 -5.22 2.33 11.17
C THR A 66 -4.98 1.30 10.08
N GLY A 67 -5.40 1.57 8.84
CA GLY A 67 -5.31 0.62 7.74
C GLY A 67 -5.70 1.22 6.41
N GLY A 68 -5.82 0.37 5.40
CA GLY A 68 -6.30 0.72 4.06
C GLY A 68 -5.87 -0.30 3.03
N GLU A 69 -6.50 -0.20 1.87
CA GLU A 69 -6.20 -1.06 0.73
C GLU A 69 -6.28 -0.26 -0.57
N PHE A 70 -5.39 -0.57 -1.52
CA PHE A 70 -5.34 0.07 -2.82
C PHE A 70 -5.17 -0.99 -3.90
N ILE A 71 -5.90 -0.85 -4.99
CA ILE A 71 -5.83 -1.72 -6.17
C ILE A 71 -5.50 -0.86 -7.37
N VAL A 72 -4.44 -1.22 -8.08
CA VAL A 72 -3.92 -0.52 -9.27
C VAL A 72 -4.27 -1.34 -10.51
N ASP A 73 -4.70 -0.68 -11.58
CA ASP A 73 -4.91 -1.31 -12.90
C ASP A 73 -3.58 -1.37 -13.67
N MET A 74 -2.98 -2.54 -13.73
CA MET A 74 -1.70 -2.74 -14.40
C MET A 74 -1.77 -2.54 -15.92
N ASN A 75 -2.97 -2.65 -16.54
CA ASN A 75 -3.15 -2.39 -17.97
C ASN A 75 -3.05 -0.89 -18.31
N SER A 76 -3.28 -0.03 -17.33
CA SER A 76 -3.23 1.43 -17.48
C SER A 76 -1.80 2.00 -17.45
N ILE A 77 -0.78 1.17 -17.19
CA ILE A 77 0.60 1.65 -17.12
C ILE A 77 0.97 2.40 -18.40
N ASN A 78 1.47 3.61 -18.23
CA ASN A 78 1.67 4.56 -19.31
C ASN A 78 2.93 5.38 -19.06
N THR A 79 3.86 5.34 -20.02
CA THR A 79 5.09 6.14 -20.02
C THR A 79 4.77 7.58 -20.45
N THR A 80 5.29 8.57 -19.73
CA THR A 80 5.00 9.99 -20.01
C THR A 80 6.26 10.80 -20.39
N ASP A 81 7.45 10.24 -20.24
CA ASP A 81 8.73 10.86 -20.62
C ASP A 81 9.19 10.50 -22.03
N LEU A 82 8.44 9.68 -22.75
CA LEU A 82 8.69 9.30 -24.14
C LEU A 82 7.47 9.58 -24.99
N SER A 83 7.67 9.62 -26.33
CA SER A 83 6.60 9.77 -27.32
C SER A 83 6.87 8.87 -28.54
N GLY A 84 5.79 8.67 -29.36
CA GLY A 84 5.87 7.87 -30.58
C GLY A 84 6.32 6.43 -30.33
N GLU A 85 7.04 5.87 -31.29
CA GLU A 85 7.43 4.46 -31.29
C GLU A 85 8.21 4.04 -30.04
N TYR A 86 9.07 4.88 -29.50
CA TYR A 86 9.82 4.57 -28.27
C TYR A 86 8.92 4.41 -27.04
N LYS A 87 7.88 5.23 -26.96
CA LYS A 87 6.86 5.08 -25.92
C LYS A 87 6.11 3.76 -26.08
N ASP A 88 5.64 3.44 -27.29
CA ASP A 88 4.88 2.22 -27.56
C ASP A 88 5.70 0.97 -27.28
N GLN A 89 6.98 0.97 -27.63
CA GLN A 89 7.90 -0.11 -27.32
C GLN A 89 8.09 -0.29 -25.80
N LEU A 90 8.28 0.81 -25.05
CA LEU A 90 8.44 0.72 -23.60
C LEU A 90 7.16 0.28 -22.91
N ASP A 91 6.00 0.86 -23.27
CA ASP A 91 4.71 0.49 -22.70
C ASP A 91 4.39 -0.99 -23.00
N GLY A 92 4.62 -1.45 -24.23
CA GLY A 92 4.48 -2.84 -24.61
C GLY A 92 5.40 -3.77 -23.80
N HIS A 93 6.65 -3.38 -23.62
CA HIS A 93 7.59 -4.13 -22.81
C HIS A 93 7.17 -4.20 -21.33
N LEU A 94 6.77 -3.07 -20.72
CA LEU A 94 6.31 -3.04 -19.33
C LEU A 94 5.10 -3.97 -19.11
N LYS A 95 4.21 -4.07 -20.11
CA LYS A 95 3.01 -4.92 -20.05
C LYS A 95 3.30 -6.41 -20.32
N SER A 96 4.41 -6.73 -20.99
CA SER A 96 4.75 -8.09 -21.41
C SER A 96 4.99 -9.04 -20.23
N ASP A 97 4.99 -10.34 -20.52
CA ASP A 97 5.25 -11.40 -19.54
C ASP A 97 6.65 -11.33 -18.92
N ASP A 98 7.63 -10.77 -19.66
CA ASP A 98 8.99 -10.58 -19.16
C ASP A 98 9.06 -9.51 -18.08
N PHE A 99 8.08 -8.60 -18.02
CA PHE A 99 8.04 -7.55 -17.03
C PHE A 99 6.86 -7.75 -16.07
N PHE A 100 5.74 -7.04 -16.22
CA PHE A 100 4.61 -7.15 -15.29
C PHE A 100 3.62 -8.26 -15.64
N GLY A 101 3.57 -8.73 -16.90
CA GLY A 101 2.67 -9.79 -17.34
C GLY A 101 1.20 -9.43 -17.12
N VAL A 102 0.78 -8.25 -17.60
CA VAL A 102 -0.51 -7.65 -17.23
C VAL A 102 -1.73 -8.45 -17.69
N GLU A 103 -1.60 -9.26 -18.74
CA GLU A 103 -2.66 -10.17 -19.18
C GLU A 103 -2.99 -11.21 -18.10
N LYS A 104 -1.96 -11.72 -17.42
CA LYS A 104 -2.09 -12.72 -16.36
C LYS A 104 -2.28 -12.09 -14.99
N TYR A 105 -1.69 -10.91 -14.78
CA TYR A 105 -1.71 -10.16 -13.52
C TYR A 105 -2.23 -8.74 -13.76
N PRO A 106 -3.54 -8.57 -14.03
CA PRO A 106 -4.10 -7.29 -14.43
C PRO A 106 -4.14 -6.25 -13.31
N THR A 107 -3.86 -6.65 -12.07
CA THR A 107 -3.87 -5.75 -10.91
C THR A 107 -2.63 -5.95 -10.03
N ALA A 108 -2.18 -4.85 -9.41
CA ALA A 108 -1.32 -4.89 -8.24
C ALA A 108 -2.11 -4.40 -7.02
N THR A 109 -1.81 -4.93 -5.83
CA THR A 109 -2.53 -4.58 -4.60
C THR A 109 -1.57 -4.20 -3.50
N LEU A 110 -1.95 -3.21 -2.69
CA LEU A 110 -1.24 -2.79 -1.49
C LEU A 110 -2.22 -2.79 -0.33
N LYS A 111 -2.00 -3.65 0.65
CA LYS A 111 -2.83 -3.75 1.86
C LYS A 111 -2.03 -3.35 3.08
N ILE A 112 -2.40 -2.26 3.71
CA ILE A 112 -1.74 -1.76 4.92
C ILE A 112 -2.03 -2.74 6.07
N THR A 113 -0.98 -3.24 6.71
CA THR A 113 -1.05 -4.24 7.79
C THR A 113 -0.67 -3.65 9.14
N LYS A 114 0.09 -2.54 9.14
CA LYS A 114 0.51 -1.84 10.35
C LYS A 114 0.65 -0.36 10.08
N VAL A 115 0.21 0.46 11.04
CA VAL A 115 0.37 1.92 11.02
C VAL A 115 0.86 2.39 12.38
N THR A 116 1.82 3.32 12.38
CA THR A 116 2.32 3.98 13.58
C THR A 116 2.43 5.48 13.30
N ALA A 117 1.82 6.30 14.15
CA ALA A 117 1.94 7.75 14.00
C ALA A 117 3.40 8.19 14.17
N SER A 118 3.94 8.92 13.19
CA SER A 118 5.30 9.47 13.19
C SER A 118 5.32 11.00 13.29
N GLY A 119 4.15 11.66 13.16
CA GLY A 119 4.00 13.10 13.25
C GLY A 119 2.54 13.52 13.30
N LYS A 120 2.29 14.83 13.22
CA LYS A 120 0.91 15.38 13.33
C LYS A 120 -0.06 14.86 12.27
N ASN A 121 0.40 14.54 11.08
CA ASN A 121 -0.42 14.03 9.98
C ASN A 121 0.38 12.99 9.18
N SER A 122 1.43 12.45 9.78
CA SER A 122 2.36 11.52 9.16
C SER A 122 2.37 10.21 9.92
N TYR A 123 2.47 9.14 9.16
CA TYR A 123 2.43 7.78 9.68
C TYR A 123 3.50 6.94 8.97
N ASP A 124 4.20 6.12 9.74
CA ASP A 124 4.99 5.01 9.22
C ASP A 124 4.08 3.81 9.05
N ALA A 125 4.02 3.28 7.86
CA ALA A 125 3.15 2.16 7.52
C ALA A 125 3.95 0.97 6.98
N THR A 126 3.49 -0.23 7.30
CA THR A 126 3.90 -1.48 6.65
C THR A 126 2.70 -2.01 5.89
N ALA A 127 2.90 -2.47 4.67
CA ALA A 127 1.84 -3.06 3.86
C ALA A 127 2.33 -4.32 3.15
N ASP A 128 1.40 -5.21 2.85
CA ASP A 128 1.58 -6.31 1.92
C ASP A 128 1.37 -5.80 0.50
N LEU A 129 2.46 -5.73 -0.29
CA LEU A 129 2.41 -5.34 -1.69
C LEU A 129 2.46 -6.59 -2.57
N THR A 130 1.44 -6.76 -3.40
CA THR A 130 1.35 -7.86 -4.37
C THR A 130 1.57 -7.32 -5.79
N ILE A 131 2.62 -7.80 -6.45
CA ILE A 131 2.92 -7.51 -7.85
C ILE A 131 3.24 -8.84 -8.54
N LYS A 132 2.70 -9.04 -9.74
CA LYS A 132 2.95 -10.26 -10.55
C LYS A 132 2.71 -11.55 -9.75
N GLY A 133 1.65 -11.57 -8.94
CA GLY A 133 1.26 -12.71 -8.10
C GLY A 133 2.16 -12.99 -6.90
N LYS A 134 3.13 -12.12 -6.61
CA LYS A 134 4.03 -12.25 -5.46
C LYS A 134 3.75 -11.16 -4.43
N THR A 135 3.54 -11.55 -3.19
CA THR A 135 3.28 -10.64 -2.06
C THR A 135 4.52 -10.52 -1.18
N LEU A 136 4.93 -9.29 -0.89
CA LEU A 136 6.05 -8.99 0.01
C LEU A 136 5.71 -7.78 0.88
N PRO A 137 6.20 -7.73 2.12
CA PRO A 137 6.06 -6.55 2.97
C PRO A 137 6.88 -5.39 2.42
N VAL A 138 6.30 -4.18 2.50
CA VAL A 138 6.96 -2.91 2.17
C VAL A 138 6.68 -1.90 3.26
N ASP A 139 7.69 -1.12 3.62
CA ASP A 139 7.56 -0.01 4.56
C ASP A 139 7.56 1.30 3.79
N PHE A 140 6.71 2.24 4.21
CA PHE A 140 6.60 3.55 3.59
C PHE A 140 6.02 4.57 4.56
N GLU A 141 6.19 5.84 4.22
CA GLU A 141 5.58 6.94 4.93
C GLU A 141 4.31 7.39 4.19
N ILE A 142 3.22 7.59 4.92
CA ILE A 142 1.97 8.15 4.42
C ILE A 142 1.59 9.38 5.24
N SER A 143 1.24 10.46 4.55
CA SER A 143 0.71 11.68 5.16
C SER A 143 -0.76 11.84 4.80
N VAL A 144 -1.58 12.15 5.82
CA VAL A 144 -3.02 12.41 5.64
C VAL A 144 -3.35 13.79 6.16
N TYR A 145 -3.77 14.68 5.27
CA TYR A 145 -4.13 16.05 5.61
C TYR A 145 -5.50 16.41 5.05
N GLY A 146 -6.48 16.56 5.94
CA GLY A 146 -7.87 16.79 5.56
C GLY A 146 -8.42 15.62 4.71
N SER A 147 -8.79 15.91 3.46
CA SER A 147 -9.27 14.92 2.48
C SER A 147 -8.19 14.40 1.54
N LYS A 148 -6.91 14.74 1.78
CA LYS A 148 -5.79 14.35 0.91
C LYS A 148 -4.85 13.40 1.64
N ALA A 149 -4.48 12.31 0.96
CA ALA A 149 -3.42 11.41 1.39
C ALA A 149 -2.30 11.37 0.33
N THR A 150 -1.06 11.29 0.78
CA THR A 150 0.12 11.15 -0.10
C THR A 150 1.07 10.12 0.49
N ALA A 151 1.65 9.28 -0.36
CA ALA A 151 2.62 8.28 0.03
C ALA A 151 3.72 8.14 -1.02
N ASN A 152 4.91 7.71 -0.59
CA ASN A 152 6.03 7.40 -1.48
C ASN A 152 6.59 6.03 -1.14
N LEU A 153 6.63 5.14 -2.14
CA LEU A 153 7.15 3.79 -2.00
C LEU A 153 8.39 3.57 -2.85
N LYS A 154 9.33 2.80 -2.31
CA LYS A 154 10.51 2.34 -3.05
C LYS A 154 10.46 0.82 -3.15
N ILE A 155 10.46 0.31 -4.38
CA ILE A 155 10.24 -1.10 -4.67
C ILE A 155 11.46 -1.68 -5.37
N ASP A 156 12.00 -2.78 -4.86
CA ASP A 156 12.96 -3.61 -5.58
C ASP A 156 12.19 -4.62 -6.46
N ARG A 157 12.03 -4.30 -7.74
CA ARG A 157 11.27 -5.11 -8.69
C ARG A 157 11.82 -6.54 -8.85
N SER A 158 13.11 -6.76 -8.61
CA SER A 158 13.71 -8.08 -8.74
C SER A 158 13.15 -9.08 -7.73
N LYS A 159 12.72 -8.59 -6.57
CA LYS A 159 12.07 -9.40 -5.55
C LYS A 159 10.70 -9.92 -6.00
N TYR A 160 10.07 -9.30 -7.00
CA TYR A 160 8.79 -9.70 -7.61
C TYR A 160 8.95 -10.51 -8.89
N ASN A 161 10.11 -11.12 -9.13
CA ASN A 161 10.43 -11.86 -10.35
C ASN A 161 10.37 -11.02 -11.63
N ILE A 162 10.53 -9.71 -11.51
CA ILE A 162 10.58 -8.78 -12.63
C ILE A 162 12.06 -8.54 -12.94
N ARG A 163 12.59 -9.29 -13.89
CA ARG A 163 13.98 -9.24 -14.31
C ARG A 163 14.05 -8.75 -15.74
N TYR A 164 14.74 -7.66 -15.97
CA TYR A 164 15.02 -7.15 -17.30
C TYR A 164 16.52 -6.91 -17.46
N GLY A 165 17.08 -7.40 -18.56
CA GLY A 165 18.49 -7.38 -18.84
C GLY A 165 19.12 -8.75 -18.64
N SER A 166 19.56 -9.37 -19.73
CA SER A 166 20.21 -10.68 -19.72
C SER A 166 21.67 -10.53 -19.27
N GLY A 167 21.93 -10.80 -18.02
CA GLY A 167 23.28 -10.92 -17.50
C GLY A 167 23.41 -10.53 -16.03
N SER A 168 24.07 -11.37 -15.27
CA SER A 168 24.28 -11.22 -13.82
C SER A 168 24.98 -9.92 -13.40
N PHE A 169 25.63 -9.22 -14.33
CA PHE A 169 26.30 -7.95 -14.07
C PHE A 169 25.33 -6.75 -14.06
N PHE A 170 24.23 -6.79 -14.83
CA PHE A 170 23.26 -5.70 -14.93
C PHE A 170 22.05 -5.84 -13.99
N ASP A 171 21.85 -6.99 -13.39
CA ASP A 171 20.73 -7.25 -12.47
C ASP A 171 20.78 -6.41 -11.19
N ASN A 172 21.93 -5.82 -10.86
CA ASN A 172 22.11 -5.03 -9.65
C ASN A 172 21.91 -3.52 -9.85
N LEU A 173 21.83 -3.06 -11.10
CA LEU A 173 21.74 -1.65 -11.45
C LEU A 173 20.34 -1.38 -12.06
N GLY A 174 19.54 -0.54 -11.42
CA GLY A 174 18.22 -0.15 -11.91
C GLY A 174 17.05 -0.98 -11.39
N ARG A 175 17.15 -1.52 -10.18
CA ARG A 175 16.10 -2.34 -9.54
C ARG A 175 15.00 -1.53 -8.86
N ARG A 176 15.18 -0.23 -8.78
CA ARG A 176 14.33 0.63 -7.96
C ARG A 176 13.20 1.23 -8.79
N VAL A 177 11.99 1.16 -8.25
CA VAL A 177 10.82 1.92 -8.71
C VAL A 177 10.37 2.77 -7.54
N ASP A 178 10.25 4.07 -7.73
CA ASP A 178 9.61 4.98 -6.80
C ASP A 178 8.17 5.17 -7.28
N VAL A 179 7.22 5.09 -6.34
CA VAL A 179 5.79 5.31 -6.57
C VAL A 179 5.32 6.41 -5.63
N SER A 180 4.69 7.42 -6.16
CA SER A 180 4.12 8.55 -5.40
C SER A 180 2.67 8.80 -5.79
#